data_a822ca93770ec6393a155674f974a3eb
#
_entry.id   a822ca93770ec6393a155674f974a3eb
#
_cell.length_a   1.000
_cell.length_b   1.000
_cell.length_c   1.000
_cell.angle_alpha   90.00
_cell.angle_beta   90.00
_cell.angle_gamma   90.00
#
_symmetry.space_group_name_H-M   'P 1'
#
loop_
_entity.id
_entity.type
_entity.pdbx_description
1 polymer ?
#
loop_
_entity_poly.entity_id
_entity_poly.type
_entity_poly.pdbx_seq_one_letter_code
_entity_poly.pdbx_strand_id
1 'polypeptide(L)'
;MGQAQGQPARSARCIALVGPYLSGKTTLLEAILARTDAILRQGSVAAGNTVGDASDEARQHGMSVELNAATVDFLGDTFTFLDCPGSIEFQADAANVLSACDAAVVVCEPDEKTVPALQLILKQLEDRGIPHFLFLNKIDKAETRVRDIIPMLQPASTVPLVLRQVPIWENNIVTGFIDLALERAHVYREHAPSEVIEIPDALADREQEARFAMLEQLADYDDELMEQLLEDVPPPRDKVCDDLALDLREGVICPVLRGSAENGTGIARRLKALRHEVPCGEASAARLGVANAKSSAV
;
A
#
# COMPACT_ATOMS: atom_id res chain seq x y z
N MET A 1 11.48 5.01 -43.95
CA MET A 1 10.19 5.14 -43.24
C MET A 1 10.28 4.25 -42.02
N GLY A 2 10.70 4.81 -40.90
CA GLY A 2 10.76 4.11 -39.61
C GLY A 2 9.37 4.10 -38.98
N GLN A 3 8.85 2.92 -38.69
CA GLN A 3 7.65 2.75 -37.91
C GLN A 3 7.97 3.23 -36.48
N ALA A 4 7.30 4.29 -36.02
CA ALA A 4 7.27 4.66 -34.63
C ALA A 4 6.65 3.49 -33.87
N GLN A 5 7.47 2.74 -33.13
CA GLN A 5 6.98 1.77 -32.15
C GLN A 5 6.16 2.58 -31.14
N GLY A 6 4.86 2.33 -31.12
CA GLY A 6 3.94 2.98 -30.19
C GLY A 6 4.42 2.71 -28.77
N GLN A 7 4.63 3.77 -27.98
CA GLN A 7 4.84 3.63 -26.55
C GLN A 7 3.64 2.86 -25.99
N PRO A 8 3.86 1.86 -25.10
CA PRO A 8 2.75 1.18 -24.44
C PRO A 8 1.86 2.23 -23.79
N ALA A 9 0.55 2.06 -23.92
CA ALA A 9 -0.42 2.97 -23.34
C ALA A 9 -0.11 3.12 -21.84
N ARG A 10 0.08 4.38 -21.37
CA ARG A 10 0.28 4.67 -19.96
C ARG A 10 -0.96 4.22 -19.21
N SER A 11 -0.78 3.35 -18.21
CA SER A 11 -1.90 3.01 -17.34
C SER A 11 -2.08 4.11 -16.30
N ALA A 12 -3.32 4.54 -16.11
CA ALA A 12 -3.68 5.49 -15.07
C ALA A 12 -4.36 4.76 -13.92
N ARG A 13 -4.00 5.12 -12.68
CA ARG A 13 -4.60 4.57 -11.46
C ARG A 13 -4.98 5.67 -10.49
N CYS A 14 -6.15 5.54 -9.88
CA CYS A 14 -6.65 6.42 -8.84
C CYS A 14 -6.58 5.68 -7.50
N ILE A 15 -5.79 6.18 -6.56
CA ILE A 15 -5.51 5.55 -5.27
C ILE A 15 -5.99 6.44 -4.13
N ALA A 16 -6.92 5.93 -3.29
CA ALA A 16 -7.32 6.63 -2.08
C ALA A 16 -6.34 6.37 -0.93
N LEU A 17 -5.91 7.42 -0.24
CA LEU A 17 -5.20 7.34 1.02
C LEU A 17 -6.20 7.53 2.14
N VAL A 18 -6.50 6.48 2.87
CA VAL A 18 -7.47 6.47 3.98
C VAL A 18 -6.81 5.97 5.26
N GLY A 19 -7.46 6.13 6.38
CA GLY A 19 -6.92 5.65 7.66
C GLY A 19 -7.37 6.52 8.84
N PRO A 20 -7.14 6.06 10.06
CA PRO A 20 -7.47 6.78 11.28
C PRO A 20 -6.87 8.20 11.32
N TYR A 21 -7.42 9.02 12.19
CA TYR A 21 -6.89 10.34 12.48
C TYR A 21 -5.41 10.28 12.90
N LEU A 22 -4.59 11.20 12.41
CA LEU A 22 -3.14 11.29 12.65
C LEU A 22 -2.29 10.08 12.23
N SER A 23 -2.83 9.15 11.46
CA SER A 23 -2.08 7.97 10.97
C SER A 23 -0.92 8.32 10.01
N GLY A 24 -0.88 9.55 9.48
CA GLY A 24 0.18 10.05 8.60
C GLY A 24 -0.12 9.92 7.10
N LYS A 25 -1.40 10.01 6.70
CA LYS A 25 -1.82 9.99 5.28
C LYS A 25 -1.19 11.11 4.47
N THR A 26 -1.35 12.35 4.90
CA THR A 26 -0.75 13.54 4.26
C THR A 26 0.77 13.46 4.24
N THR A 27 1.40 12.98 5.32
CA THR A 27 2.85 12.73 5.33
C THR A 27 3.24 11.66 4.30
N LEU A 28 2.40 10.64 4.11
CA LEU A 28 2.62 9.62 3.09
C LEU A 28 2.48 10.19 1.67
N LEU A 29 1.49 11.05 1.43
CA LEU A 29 1.35 11.75 0.15
C LEU A 29 2.60 12.58 -0.14
N GLU A 30 3.06 13.40 0.81
CA GLU A 30 4.28 14.20 0.68
C GLU A 30 5.51 13.34 0.36
N ALA A 31 5.66 12.20 1.05
CA ALA A 31 6.76 11.27 0.80
C ALA A 31 6.68 10.64 -0.61
N ILE A 32 5.49 10.35 -1.11
CA ILE A 32 5.28 9.88 -2.48
C ILE A 32 5.66 10.96 -3.48
N LEU A 33 5.18 12.20 -3.29
CA LEU A 33 5.48 13.32 -4.18
C LEU A 33 6.99 13.62 -4.24
N ALA A 34 7.67 13.61 -3.10
CA ALA A 34 9.11 13.79 -3.05
C ALA A 34 9.87 12.63 -3.71
N ARG A 35 9.37 11.40 -3.56
CA ARG A 35 10.02 10.20 -4.13
C ARG A 35 9.84 10.07 -5.63
N THR A 36 8.82 10.67 -6.20
CA THR A 36 8.54 10.71 -7.63
C THR A 36 9.05 11.99 -8.30
N ASP A 37 9.82 12.80 -7.58
CA ASP A 37 10.36 14.10 -8.02
C ASP A 37 9.26 15.10 -8.43
N ALA A 38 8.01 14.86 -8.00
CA ALA A 38 6.89 15.79 -8.22
C ALA A 38 7.03 17.07 -7.38
N ILE A 39 7.74 16.98 -6.23
CA ILE A 39 8.15 18.12 -5.41
C ILE A 39 9.64 18.01 -5.11
N LEU A 40 10.30 19.15 -4.99
CA LEU A 40 11.74 19.22 -4.74
C LEU A 40 12.13 18.78 -3.33
N ARG A 41 11.25 18.97 -2.36
CA ARG A 41 11.48 18.67 -0.95
C ARG A 41 10.17 18.28 -0.29
N GLN A 42 10.20 17.21 0.50
CA GLN A 42 9.06 16.78 1.31
C GLN A 42 8.69 17.86 2.33
N GLY A 43 7.41 18.26 2.34
CA GLY A 43 6.83 19.11 3.37
C GLY A 43 6.52 18.35 4.65
N SER A 44 6.13 19.06 5.69
CA SER A 44 5.63 18.46 6.92
C SER A 44 4.39 19.17 7.44
N VAL A 45 3.47 18.41 8.02
CA VAL A 45 2.25 18.95 8.62
C VAL A 45 2.59 19.94 9.75
N ALA A 46 3.61 19.61 10.56
CA ALA A 46 4.06 20.48 11.65
C ALA A 46 4.61 21.84 11.18
N ALA A 47 5.20 21.90 9.99
CA ALA A 47 5.68 23.15 9.39
C ALA A 47 4.60 23.89 8.58
N GLY A 48 3.41 23.29 8.37
CA GLY A 48 2.31 23.86 7.60
C GLY A 48 2.64 24.09 6.13
N ASN A 49 3.56 23.30 5.55
CA ASN A 49 4.08 23.47 4.19
C ASN A 49 3.87 22.24 3.30
N THR A 50 2.88 21.40 3.64
CA THR A 50 2.46 20.28 2.81
C THR A 50 1.68 20.77 1.58
N VAL A 51 1.77 20.01 0.49
CA VAL A 51 1.00 20.29 -0.74
C VAL A 51 -0.50 20.11 -0.50
N GLY A 52 -0.87 19.13 0.35
CA GLY A 52 -2.26 18.76 0.60
C GLY A 52 -3.02 19.74 1.49
N ASP A 53 -2.41 20.23 2.59
CA ASP A 53 -3.10 21.04 3.60
C ASP A 53 -2.91 22.55 3.32
N ALA A 54 -3.46 23.02 2.21
CA ALA A 54 -3.30 24.41 1.77
C ALA A 54 -4.26 25.38 2.47
N SER A 55 -5.39 24.90 3.03
CA SER A 55 -6.38 25.74 3.70
C SER A 55 -5.90 26.23 5.07
N ASP A 56 -6.36 27.41 5.49
CA ASP A 56 -6.04 27.95 6.81
C ASP A 56 -6.64 27.10 7.93
N GLU A 57 -7.78 26.46 7.68
CA GLU A 57 -8.43 25.55 8.63
C GLU A 57 -7.61 24.29 8.85
N ALA A 58 -7.10 23.66 7.76
CA ALA A 58 -6.24 22.49 7.88
C ALA A 58 -4.97 22.81 8.68
N ARG A 59 -4.36 23.97 8.44
CA ARG A 59 -3.16 24.42 9.16
C ARG A 59 -3.45 24.74 10.63
N GLN A 60 -4.58 25.37 10.95
CA GLN A 60 -4.96 25.67 12.34
C GLN A 60 -5.25 24.41 13.16
N HIS A 61 -5.87 23.42 12.55
CA HIS A 61 -6.19 22.15 13.20
C HIS A 61 -5.07 21.12 13.12
N GLY A 62 -4.03 21.35 12.30
CA GLY A 62 -2.94 20.39 12.06
C GLY A 62 -3.42 19.06 11.47
N MET A 63 -4.49 19.12 10.66
CA MET A 63 -5.12 17.96 10.04
C MET A 63 -5.81 18.32 8.74
N SER A 64 -5.89 17.36 7.82
CA SER A 64 -6.67 17.51 6.58
C SER A 64 -8.17 17.57 6.90
N VAL A 65 -8.81 18.64 6.49
CA VAL A 65 -10.27 18.86 6.60
C VAL A 65 -10.97 18.69 5.26
N GLU A 66 -10.20 18.67 4.17
CA GLU A 66 -10.66 18.57 2.79
C GLU A 66 -9.99 17.40 2.08
N LEU A 67 -10.63 16.93 0.99
CA LEU A 67 -10.04 16.00 0.08
C LEU A 67 -8.92 16.68 -0.73
N ASN A 68 -7.72 16.16 -0.68
CA ASN A 68 -6.61 16.62 -1.50
C ASN A 68 -6.29 15.61 -2.59
N ALA A 69 -5.97 16.09 -3.79
CA ALA A 69 -5.60 15.26 -4.92
C ALA A 69 -4.24 15.66 -5.47
N ALA A 70 -3.40 14.69 -5.74
CA ALA A 70 -2.11 14.90 -6.39
C ALA A 70 -1.84 13.80 -7.42
N THR A 71 -1.31 14.21 -8.58
CA THR A 71 -0.99 13.29 -9.67
C THR A 71 0.51 13.23 -9.88
N VAL A 72 1.04 12.01 -10.04
CA VAL A 72 2.47 11.76 -10.27
C VAL A 72 2.66 10.71 -11.37
N ASP A 73 3.81 10.79 -12.04
CA ASP A 73 4.27 9.75 -12.95
C ASP A 73 5.34 8.90 -12.24
N PHE A 74 5.20 7.58 -12.32
CA PHE A 74 6.17 6.64 -11.75
C PHE A 74 6.38 5.45 -12.68
N LEU A 75 7.61 5.25 -13.14
CA LEU A 75 8.00 4.15 -14.05
C LEU A 75 7.12 4.04 -15.32
N GLY A 76 6.66 5.18 -15.84
CA GLY A 76 5.86 5.26 -17.06
C GLY A 76 4.35 5.20 -16.87
N ASP A 77 3.87 4.89 -15.66
CA ASP A 77 2.45 4.92 -15.30
C ASP A 77 2.08 6.20 -14.53
N THR A 78 0.83 6.63 -14.64
CA THR A 78 0.30 7.82 -13.96
C THR A 78 -0.54 7.38 -12.76
N PHE A 79 -0.28 7.99 -11.59
CA PHE A 79 -1.02 7.75 -10.36
C PHE A 79 -1.64 9.05 -9.87
N THR A 80 -2.95 9.01 -9.60
CA THR A 80 -3.64 10.08 -8.87
C THR A 80 -3.91 9.59 -7.47
N PHE A 81 -3.31 10.25 -6.48
CA PHE A 81 -3.56 9.98 -5.06
C PHE A 81 -4.60 10.95 -4.53
N LEU A 82 -5.58 10.41 -3.80
CA LEU A 82 -6.62 11.15 -3.12
C LEU A 82 -6.40 11.02 -1.61
N ASP A 83 -5.91 12.08 -0.96
CA ASP A 83 -5.71 12.12 0.49
C ASP A 83 -7.03 12.47 1.16
N CYS A 84 -7.66 11.45 1.77
CA CYS A 84 -8.96 11.56 2.42
C CYS A 84 -8.81 12.01 3.87
N PRO A 85 -9.67 12.93 4.37
CA PRO A 85 -9.70 13.30 5.77
C PRO A 85 -9.90 12.09 6.68
N GLY A 86 -9.16 12.02 7.79
CA GLY A 86 -9.19 10.87 8.72
C GLY A 86 -10.21 10.98 9.84
N SER A 87 -10.90 12.11 9.98
CA SER A 87 -11.91 12.28 11.02
C SER A 87 -13.25 11.69 10.59
N ILE A 88 -14.01 11.18 11.58
CA ILE A 88 -15.32 10.53 11.36
C ILE A 88 -16.32 11.49 10.72
N GLU A 89 -16.20 12.79 10.99
CA GLU A 89 -17.10 13.83 10.51
C GLU A 89 -17.06 13.99 8.97
N PHE A 90 -15.94 13.68 8.33
CA PHE A 90 -15.73 13.77 6.88
C PHE A 90 -15.84 12.44 6.14
N GLN A 91 -16.23 11.36 6.82
CA GLN A 91 -16.34 10.03 6.20
C GLN A 91 -17.42 9.96 5.09
N ALA A 92 -18.47 10.79 5.19
CA ALA A 92 -19.52 10.80 4.16
C ALA A 92 -19.00 11.30 2.80
N ASP A 93 -18.13 12.31 2.81
CA ASP A 93 -17.52 12.86 1.59
C ASP A 93 -16.48 11.87 1.02
N ALA A 94 -15.71 11.21 1.88
CA ALA A 94 -14.78 10.18 1.49
C ALA A 94 -15.49 8.97 0.83
N ALA A 95 -16.70 8.62 1.24
CA ALA A 95 -17.44 7.47 0.73
C ALA A 95 -17.72 7.55 -0.79
N ASN A 96 -18.03 8.76 -1.30
CA ASN A 96 -18.26 8.96 -2.73
C ASN A 96 -16.96 8.86 -3.53
N VAL A 97 -15.88 9.38 -2.97
CA VAL A 97 -14.53 9.34 -3.57
C VAL A 97 -14.01 7.92 -3.66
N LEU A 98 -14.19 7.13 -2.61
CA LEU A 98 -13.74 5.73 -2.56
C LEU A 98 -14.34 4.89 -3.69
N SER A 99 -15.59 5.13 -4.06
CA SER A 99 -16.23 4.39 -5.16
C SER A 99 -15.54 4.61 -6.50
N ALA A 100 -14.90 5.78 -6.70
CA ALA A 100 -14.22 6.14 -7.94
C ALA A 100 -12.74 5.68 -8.00
N CYS A 101 -12.19 5.17 -6.89
CA CYS A 101 -10.79 4.75 -6.85
C CYS A 101 -10.59 3.32 -7.37
N ASP A 102 -9.41 3.06 -7.94
CA ASP A 102 -9.01 1.71 -8.37
C ASP A 102 -8.62 0.85 -7.17
N ALA A 103 -7.99 1.46 -6.17
CA ALA A 103 -7.65 0.82 -4.90
C ALA A 103 -7.51 1.86 -3.78
N ALA A 104 -7.41 1.37 -2.53
CA ALA A 104 -7.11 2.19 -1.38
C ALA A 104 -5.81 1.74 -0.68
N VAL A 105 -5.11 2.69 -0.06
CA VAL A 105 -4.04 2.44 0.90
C VAL A 105 -4.53 2.90 2.26
N VAL A 106 -4.74 1.94 3.15
CA VAL A 106 -5.17 2.19 4.52
C VAL A 106 -3.94 2.43 5.39
N VAL A 107 -3.72 3.67 5.77
CA VAL A 107 -2.57 4.07 6.59
C VAL A 107 -2.93 3.94 8.06
N CYS A 108 -2.21 3.12 8.83
CA CYS A 108 -2.41 3.00 10.27
C CYS A 108 -1.08 2.85 11.02
N GLU A 109 -1.13 3.09 12.32
CA GLU A 109 -0.03 2.78 13.24
C GLU A 109 -0.22 1.37 13.80
N PRO A 110 0.86 0.67 14.16
CA PRO A 110 0.80 -0.64 14.79
C PRO A 110 0.44 -0.50 16.30
N ASP A 111 -0.75 0.02 16.58
CA ASP A 111 -1.27 0.27 17.94
C ASP A 111 -2.71 -0.28 18.05
N GLU A 112 -2.98 -1.05 19.11
CA GLU A 112 -4.29 -1.63 19.40
C GLU A 112 -5.41 -0.57 19.47
N LYS A 113 -5.09 0.65 19.91
CA LYS A 113 -6.05 1.76 19.98
C LYS A 113 -6.61 2.17 18.62
N THR A 114 -5.92 1.83 17.54
CA THR A 114 -6.37 2.13 16.17
C THR A 114 -7.39 1.13 15.64
N VAL A 115 -7.49 -0.07 16.23
CA VAL A 115 -8.33 -1.17 15.76
C VAL A 115 -9.79 -0.78 15.55
N PRO A 116 -10.50 -0.06 16.46
CA PRO A 116 -11.91 0.29 16.23
C PRO A 116 -12.13 1.21 15.04
N ALA A 117 -11.26 2.20 14.85
CA ALA A 117 -11.34 3.11 13.71
C ALA A 117 -10.93 2.38 12.40
N LEU A 118 -9.92 1.52 12.48
CA LEU A 118 -9.47 0.70 11.37
C LEU A 118 -10.58 -0.25 10.89
N GLN A 119 -11.30 -0.88 11.79
CA GLN A 119 -12.42 -1.77 11.49
C GLN A 119 -13.52 -1.09 10.67
N LEU A 120 -13.88 0.15 11.02
CA LEU A 120 -14.87 0.91 10.28
C LEU A 120 -14.41 1.20 8.84
N ILE A 121 -13.14 1.55 8.67
CA ILE A 121 -12.56 1.87 7.36
C ILE A 121 -12.45 0.62 6.49
N LEU A 122 -11.89 -0.47 7.02
CA LEU A 122 -11.74 -1.73 6.29
C LEU A 122 -13.10 -2.28 5.88
N LYS A 123 -14.06 -2.30 6.80
CA LYS A 123 -15.44 -2.72 6.48
C LYS A 123 -16.04 -1.92 5.32
N GLN A 124 -15.82 -0.61 5.27
CA GLN A 124 -16.32 0.22 4.16
C GLN A 124 -15.70 -0.13 2.82
N LEU A 125 -14.42 -0.51 2.79
CA LEU A 125 -13.71 -0.93 1.58
C LEU A 125 -14.16 -2.32 1.14
N GLU A 126 -14.23 -3.26 2.09
CA GLU A 126 -14.66 -4.65 1.88
C GLU A 126 -16.10 -4.71 1.38
N ASP A 127 -17.05 -4.00 2.03
CA ASP A 127 -18.46 -3.93 1.62
C ASP A 127 -18.65 -3.37 0.19
N ARG A 128 -17.69 -2.59 -0.32
CA ARG A 128 -17.72 -2.02 -1.68
C ARG A 128 -16.85 -2.79 -2.69
N GLY A 129 -16.17 -3.84 -2.27
CA GLY A 129 -15.25 -4.59 -3.11
C GLY A 129 -14.10 -3.73 -3.64
N ILE A 130 -13.58 -2.79 -2.83
CA ILE A 130 -12.45 -1.94 -3.21
C ILE A 130 -11.16 -2.65 -2.81
N PRO A 131 -10.28 -3.01 -3.77
CA PRO A 131 -8.97 -3.57 -3.46
C PRO A 131 -8.19 -2.64 -2.53
N HIS A 132 -7.57 -3.17 -1.49
CA HIS A 132 -6.87 -2.30 -0.55
C HIS A 132 -5.64 -2.95 0.08
N PHE A 133 -4.67 -2.11 0.39
CA PHE A 133 -3.46 -2.45 1.14
C PHE A 133 -3.54 -1.85 2.53
N LEU A 134 -3.00 -2.55 3.52
CA LEU A 134 -2.71 -1.96 4.82
C LEU A 134 -1.26 -1.46 4.84
N PHE A 135 -1.07 -0.20 5.16
CA PHE A 135 0.24 0.39 5.36
C PHE A 135 0.50 0.68 6.84
N LEU A 136 1.36 -0.13 7.44
CA LEU A 136 1.85 0.09 8.80
C LEU A 136 2.90 1.21 8.78
N ASN A 137 2.46 2.39 9.18
CA ASN A 137 3.29 3.59 9.25
C ASN A 137 3.97 3.73 10.62
N LYS A 138 4.95 4.61 10.71
CA LYS A 138 5.68 4.94 11.97
C LYS A 138 6.35 3.73 12.62
N ILE A 139 6.82 2.79 11.81
CA ILE A 139 7.50 1.58 12.29
C ILE A 139 8.79 1.88 13.07
N ASP A 140 9.36 3.05 12.84
CA ASP A 140 10.51 3.61 13.56
C ASP A 140 10.20 3.97 15.02
N LYS A 141 8.93 4.16 15.35
CA LYS A 141 8.42 4.49 16.69
C LYS A 141 7.69 3.32 17.36
N ALA A 142 7.53 2.18 16.65
CA ALA A 142 6.74 1.06 17.13
C ALA A 142 7.52 0.19 18.14
N GLU A 143 6.95 -0.03 19.29
CA GLU A 143 7.49 -0.94 20.32
C GLU A 143 7.05 -2.40 20.12
N THR A 144 5.97 -2.62 19.36
CA THR A 144 5.36 -3.93 19.18
C THR A 144 6.14 -4.79 18.18
N ARG A 145 6.35 -6.06 18.52
CA ARG A 145 7.01 -7.02 17.63
C ARG A 145 6.13 -7.31 16.41
N VAL A 146 6.77 -7.43 15.25
CA VAL A 146 6.07 -7.62 13.96
C VAL A 146 5.09 -8.78 13.96
N ARG A 147 5.48 -9.91 14.55
CA ARG A 147 4.65 -11.12 14.64
C ARG A 147 3.38 -10.91 15.47
N ASP A 148 3.39 -9.94 16.36
CA ASP A 148 2.27 -9.66 17.26
C ASP A 148 1.31 -8.61 16.65
N ILE A 149 1.78 -7.85 15.62
CA ILE A 149 1.00 -6.80 14.97
C ILE A 149 -0.14 -7.37 14.15
N ILE A 150 0.12 -8.39 13.32
CA ILE A 150 -0.93 -8.96 12.45
C ILE A 150 -2.07 -9.56 13.27
N PRO A 151 -1.82 -10.45 14.26
CA PRO A 151 -2.89 -10.96 15.12
C PRO A 151 -3.66 -9.87 15.88
N MET A 152 -2.99 -8.78 16.27
CA MET A 152 -3.61 -7.63 16.94
C MET A 152 -4.55 -6.87 16.00
N LEU A 153 -4.19 -6.70 14.73
CA LEU A 153 -4.97 -5.94 13.75
C LEU A 153 -5.99 -6.79 12.99
N GLN A 154 -5.79 -8.12 12.91
CA GLN A 154 -6.69 -9.02 12.17
C GLN A 154 -8.17 -8.88 12.55
N PRO A 155 -8.57 -8.64 13.81
CA PRO A 155 -9.97 -8.43 14.17
C PRO A 155 -10.63 -7.21 13.49
N ALA A 156 -9.86 -6.30 12.90
CA ALA A 156 -10.37 -5.15 12.16
C ALA A 156 -10.78 -5.47 10.73
N SER A 157 -10.35 -6.60 10.16
CA SER A 157 -10.60 -7.01 8.78
C SER A 157 -11.36 -8.33 8.72
N THR A 158 -12.27 -8.49 7.76
CA THR A 158 -12.97 -9.74 7.50
C THR A 158 -12.17 -10.66 6.57
N VAL A 159 -11.16 -10.12 5.88
CA VAL A 159 -10.23 -10.87 5.03
C VAL A 159 -8.86 -11.01 5.71
N PRO A 160 -8.06 -12.02 5.34
CA PRO A 160 -6.72 -12.18 5.89
C PRO A 160 -5.83 -10.95 5.65
N LEU A 161 -5.15 -10.50 6.70
CA LEU A 161 -4.07 -9.51 6.62
C LEU A 161 -2.77 -10.25 6.28
N VAL A 162 -2.36 -10.20 5.02
CA VAL A 162 -1.21 -10.96 4.49
C VAL A 162 0.08 -10.17 4.64
N LEU A 163 0.96 -10.61 5.53
CA LEU A 163 2.25 -9.96 5.76
C LEU A 163 3.16 -10.12 4.53
N ARG A 164 3.63 -9.01 3.97
CA ARG A 164 4.51 -8.97 2.79
C ARG A 164 5.98 -8.74 3.11
N GLN A 165 6.28 -8.29 4.33
CA GLN A 165 7.62 -7.80 4.66
C GLN A 165 8.01 -8.14 6.09
N VAL A 166 9.22 -8.67 6.28
CA VAL A 166 9.85 -8.87 7.59
C VAL A 166 10.94 -7.79 7.78
N PRO A 167 10.96 -7.04 8.89
CA PRO A 167 11.97 -6.02 9.13
C PRO A 167 13.33 -6.62 9.46
N ILE A 168 14.37 -5.94 9.00
CA ILE A 168 15.76 -6.15 9.39
C ILE A 168 16.07 -5.16 10.51
N TRP A 169 16.53 -5.66 11.65
CA TRP A 169 16.86 -4.87 12.81
C TRP A 169 18.36 -4.87 13.06
N GLU A 170 18.92 -3.70 13.28
CA GLU A 170 20.30 -3.51 13.76
C GLU A 170 20.26 -2.52 14.92
N ASN A 171 20.81 -2.90 16.06
CA ASN A 171 20.87 -2.05 17.26
C ASN A 171 19.50 -1.43 17.65
N ASN A 172 18.42 -2.21 17.60
CA ASN A 172 17.03 -1.77 17.84
C ASN A 172 16.50 -0.71 16.86
N ILE A 173 17.13 -0.56 15.71
CA ILE A 173 16.68 0.32 14.62
C ILE A 173 16.31 -0.56 13.42
N VAL A 174 15.19 -0.23 12.76
CA VAL A 174 14.82 -0.89 11.50
C VAL A 174 15.68 -0.34 10.38
N THR A 175 16.65 -1.11 9.92
CA THR A 175 17.58 -0.74 8.84
C THR A 175 17.15 -1.19 7.47
N GLY A 176 16.16 -2.10 7.40
CA GLY A 176 15.70 -2.64 6.13
C GLY A 176 14.49 -3.56 6.28
N PHE A 177 14.20 -4.30 5.23
CA PHE A 177 13.16 -5.32 5.22
C PHE A 177 13.49 -6.44 4.23
N ILE A 178 12.94 -7.63 4.47
CA ILE A 178 12.92 -8.73 3.52
C ILE A 178 11.53 -8.75 2.88
N ASP A 179 11.48 -8.75 1.55
CA ASP A 179 10.25 -8.92 0.77
C ASP A 179 9.98 -10.41 0.59
N LEU A 180 8.92 -10.91 1.19
CA LEU A 180 8.58 -12.32 1.24
C LEU A 180 8.17 -12.90 -0.12
N ALA A 181 7.54 -12.10 -0.99
CA ALA A 181 7.14 -12.54 -2.32
C ALA A 181 8.35 -12.62 -3.27
N LEU A 182 9.27 -11.66 -3.17
CA LEU A 182 10.44 -11.57 -4.04
C LEU A 182 11.66 -12.29 -3.48
N GLU A 183 11.65 -12.72 -2.21
CA GLU A 183 12.80 -13.34 -1.50
C GLU A 183 14.05 -12.47 -1.66
N ARG A 184 13.91 -11.19 -1.32
CA ARG A 184 15.00 -10.19 -1.42
C ARG A 184 15.03 -9.32 -0.18
N ALA A 185 16.22 -9.09 0.32
CA ALA A 185 16.45 -8.13 1.39
C ALA A 185 16.76 -6.74 0.81
N HIS A 186 16.21 -5.73 1.46
CA HIS A 186 16.39 -4.34 1.11
C HIS A 186 16.87 -3.57 2.33
N VAL A 187 17.99 -2.85 2.21
CA VAL A 187 18.51 -1.95 3.25
C VAL A 187 18.15 -0.53 2.88
N TYR A 188 17.64 0.22 3.85
CA TYR A 188 17.31 1.63 3.67
C TYR A 188 18.57 2.46 3.50
N ARG A 189 18.52 3.39 2.55
CA ARG A 189 19.54 4.41 2.38
C ARG A 189 18.90 5.78 2.50
N GLU A 190 19.54 6.64 3.24
CA GLU A 190 19.09 8.02 3.42
C GLU A 190 19.10 8.75 2.08
N HIS A 191 17.98 9.36 1.72
CA HIS A 191 17.76 10.11 0.46
C HIS A 191 18.08 9.34 -0.84
N ALA A 192 18.15 8.00 -0.80
CA ALA A 192 18.44 7.16 -1.96
C ALA A 192 17.49 5.94 -2.05
N PRO A 193 17.42 5.26 -3.21
CA PRO A 193 16.75 3.97 -3.30
C PRO A 193 17.37 2.96 -2.33
N SER A 194 16.52 2.11 -1.73
CA SER A 194 17.00 1.00 -0.90
C SER A 194 17.91 0.09 -1.72
N GLU A 195 19.02 -0.33 -1.12
CA GLU A 195 19.92 -1.29 -1.71
C GLU A 195 19.36 -2.69 -1.59
N VAL A 196 19.45 -3.48 -2.67
CA VAL A 196 19.10 -4.91 -2.65
C VAL A 196 20.33 -5.69 -2.21
N ILE A 197 20.17 -6.49 -1.18
CA ILE A 197 21.20 -7.38 -0.66
C ILE A 197 20.69 -8.84 -0.62
N GLU A 198 21.58 -9.79 -0.45
CA GLU A 198 21.19 -11.15 -0.11
C GLU A 198 20.55 -11.21 1.29
N ILE A 199 19.65 -12.18 1.49
CA ILE A 199 19.03 -12.36 2.82
C ILE A 199 20.14 -12.77 3.80
N PRO A 200 20.34 -12.03 4.91
CA PRO A 200 21.34 -12.43 5.89
C PRO A 200 21.04 -13.80 6.51
N ASP A 201 22.04 -14.65 6.63
CA ASP A 201 21.90 -16.01 7.18
C ASP A 201 21.17 -16.04 8.54
N ALA A 202 21.44 -15.05 9.40
CA ALA A 202 20.78 -14.93 10.70
C ALA A 202 19.26 -14.66 10.63
N LEU A 203 18.73 -14.31 9.46
CA LEU A 203 17.32 -14.03 9.23
C LEU A 203 16.65 -15.06 8.30
N ALA A 204 17.39 -16.03 7.77
CA ALA A 204 16.88 -17.02 6.83
C ALA A 204 15.71 -17.84 7.42
N ASP A 205 15.87 -18.40 8.61
CA ASP A 205 14.82 -19.19 9.28
C ASP A 205 13.55 -18.36 9.49
N ARG A 206 13.72 -17.09 9.90
CA ARG A 206 12.60 -16.17 10.14
C ARG A 206 11.91 -15.77 8.85
N GLU A 207 12.66 -15.59 7.78
CA GLU A 207 12.10 -15.32 6.46
C GLU A 207 11.30 -16.52 5.97
N GLN A 208 11.86 -17.74 6.04
CA GLN A 208 11.19 -18.98 5.63
C GLN A 208 9.88 -19.20 6.40
N GLU A 209 9.88 -19.03 7.72
CA GLU A 209 8.66 -19.13 8.56
C GLU A 209 7.60 -18.12 8.11
N ALA A 210 7.99 -16.86 7.93
CA ALA A 210 7.07 -15.79 7.53
C ALA A 210 6.56 -15.97 6.09
N ARG A 211 7.44 -16.44 5.18
CA ARG A 211 7.07 -16.72 3.79
C ARG A 211 6.09 -17.91 3.74
N PHE A 212 6.36 -18.96 4.47
CA PHE A 212 5.47 -20.11 4.52
C PHE A 212 4.08 -19.72 5.02
N ALA A 213 4.00 -18.92 6.09
CA ALA A 213 2.71 -18.40 6.60
C ALA A 213 1.99 -17.51 5.58
N MET A 214 2.72 -16.74 4.76
CA MET A 214 2.13 -15.97 3.66
C MET A 214 1.59 -16.89 2.57
N LEU A 215 2.34 -17.92 2.18
CA LEU A 215 1.94 -18.88 1.15
C LEU A 215 0.74 -19.72 1.58
N GLU A 216 0.65 -20.15 2.85
CA GLU A 216 -0.52 -20.82 3.39
C GLU A 216 -1.80 -19.99 3.24
N GLN A 217 -1.72 -18.67 3.50
CA GLN A 217 -2.87 -17.77 3.33
C GLN A 217 -3.30 -17.61 1.86
N LEU A 218 -2.37 -17.65 0.91
CA LEU A 218 -2.67 -17.60 -0.53
C LEU A 218 -3.22 -18.93 -1.04
N ALA A 219 -2.71 -20.05 -0.51
CA ALA A 219 -3.15 -21.39 -0.88
C ALA A 219 -4.63 -21.67 -0.54
N ASP A 220 -5.23 -20.89 0.37
CA ASP A 220 -6.68 -20.96 0.62
C ASP A 220 -7.53 -20.56 -0.61
N TYR A 221 -6.91 -19.90 -1.59
CA TYR A 221 -7.57 -19.39 -2.81
C TYR A 221 -7.00 -19.99 -4.10
N ASP A 222 -5.95 -20.80 -4.03
CA ASP A 222 -5.29 -21.45 -5.19
C ASP A 222 -4.96 -22.91 -4.91
N ASP A 223 -5.72 -23.83 -5.51
CA ASP A 223 -5.57 -25.27 -5.36
C ASP A 223 -4.19 -25.78 -5.83
N GLU A 224 -3.60 -25.18 -6.89
CA GLU A 224 -2.27 -25.54 -7.39
C GLU A 224 -1.17 -25.14 -6.39
N LEU A 225 -1.29 -23.97 -5.79
CA LEU A 225 -0.37 -23.51 -4.74
C LEU A 225 -0.49 -24.40 -3.49
N MET A 226 -1.70 -24.80 -3.12
CA MET A 226 -1.96 -25.73 -2.02
C MET A 226 -1.28 -27.09 -2.28
N GLU A 227 -1.42 -27.66 -3.48
CA GLU A 227 -0.77 -28.91 -3.86
C GLU A 227 0.76 -28.82 -3.77
N GLN A 228 1.34 -27.72 -4.29
CA GLN A 228 2.79 -27.48 -4.22
C GLN A 228 3.29 -27.42 -2.78
N LEU A 229 2.56 -26.74 -1.88
CA LEU A 229 2.93 -26.66 -0.47
C LEU A 229 2.85 -28.02 0.24
N LEU A 230 1.85 -28.85 -0.07
CA LEU A 230 1.71 -30.19 0.49
C LEU A 230 2.81 -31.16 0.02
N GLU A 231 3.36 -30.90 -1.18
CA GLU A 231 4.45 -31.71 -1.77
C GLU A 231 5.85 -31.16 -1.42
N ASP A 232 5.96 -30.12 -0.58
CA ASP A 232 7.21 -29.40 -0.27
C ASP A 232 7.91 -28.84 -1.53
N VAL A 233 7.15 -28.50 -2.56
CA VAL A 233 7.66 -27.89 -3.80
C VAL A 233 7.59 -26.35 -3.67
N PRO A 234 8.73 -25.64 -3.75
CA PRO A 234 8.71 -24.18 -3.66
C PRO A 234 8.05 -23.57 -4.89
N PRO A 235 7.00 -22.73 -4.70
CA PRO A 235 6.32 -22.09 -5.81
C PRO A 235 7.23 -21.06 -6.50
N PRO A 236 7.12 -20.91 -7.84
CA PRO A 236 7.83 -19.86 -8.56
C PRO A 236 7.45 -18.46 -8.07
N ARG A 237 8.43 -17.54 -7.99
CA ARG A 237 8.19 -16.16 -7.52
C ARG A 237 7.13 -15.41 -8.33
N ASP A 238 7.15 -15.61 -9.65
CA ASP A 238 6.17 -14.94 -10.54
C ASP A 238 4.76 -15.41 -10.22
N LYS A 239 4.55 -16.72 -9.99
CA LYS A 239 3.26 -17.28 -9.57
C LYS A 239 2.77 -16.64 -8.26
N VAL A 240 3.62 -16.58 -7.23
CA VAL A 240 3.28 -15.93 -5.95
C VAL A 240 2.91 -14.46 -6.14
N CYS A 241 3.58 -13.75 -7.03
CA CYS A 241 3.25 -12.36 -7.32
C CYS A 241 1.90 -12.21 -8.06
N ASP A 242 1.61 -13.13 -8.98
CA ASP A 242 0.35 -13.16 -9.72
C ASP A 242 -0.84 -13.50 -8.80
N ASP A 243 -0.68 -14.47 -7.91
CA ASP A 243 -1.70 -14.83 -6.91
C ASP A 243 -1.99 -13.68 -5.96
N LEU A 244 -0.96 -13.02 -5.42
CA LEU A 244 -1.11 -11.83 -4.60
C LEU A 244 -1.86 -10.70 -5.32
N ALA A 245 -1.61 -10.52 -6.62
CA ALA A 245 -2.29 -9.50 -7.40
C ALA A 245 -3.74 -9.89 -7.71
N LEU A 246 -4.00 -11.17 -7.95
CA LEU A 246 -5.35 -11.70 -8.21
C LEU A 246 -6.21 -11.58 -6.94
N ASP A 247 -5.73 -12.13 -5.83
CA ASP A 247 -6.45 -12.15 -4.55
C ASP A 247 -6.73 -10.75 -4.00
N LEU A 248 -5.79 -9.80 -4.20
CA LEU A 248 -6.02 -8.39 -3.90
C LEU A 248 -7.17 -7.82 -4.76
N ARG A 249 -7.17 -8.09 -6.07
CA ARG A 249 -8.20 -7.58 -7.00
C ARG A 249 -9.56 -8.17 -6.73
N GLU A 250 -9.62 -9.41 -6.31
CA GLU A 250 -10.84 -10.10 -5.89
C GLU A 250 -11.30 -9.67 -4.50
N GLY A 251 -10.44 -8.99 -3.74
CA GLY A 251 -10.73 -8.47 -2.41
C GLY A 251 -10.80 -9.57 -1.34
N VAL A 252 -10.14 -10.71 -1.58
CA VAL A 252 -10.11 -11.85 -0.65
C VAL A 252 -8.95 -11.78 0.34
N ILE A 253 -7.95 -10.91 0.08
CA ILE A 253 -6.85 -10.62 1.00
C ILE A 253 -6.60 -9.12 1.12
N CYS A 254 -5.94 -8.73 2.21
CA CYS A 254 -5.41 -7.38 2.42
C CYS A 254 -3.89 -7.46 2.62
N PRO A 255 -3.05 -7.19 1.60
CA PRO A 255 -1.60 -7.21 1.74
C PRO A 255 -1.10 -6.11 2.68
N VAL A 256 -0.20 -6.46 3.61
CA VAL A 256 0.35 -5.56 4.61
C VAL A 256 1.77 -5.16 4.26
N LEU A 257 1.97 -3.87 4.00
CA LEU A 257 3.26 -3.23 3.75
C LEU A 257 3.66 -2.35 4.93
N ARG A 258 4.95 -2.12 5.10
CA ARG A 258 5.50 -1.39 6.25
C ARG A 258 6.43 -0.26 5.81
N GLY A 259 6.51 0.78 6.66
CA GLY A 259 7.44 1.87 6.40
C GLY A 259 7.29 3.03 7.38
N SER A 260 8.05 4.08 7.13
CA SER A 260 7.92 5.38 7.78
C SER A 260 7.75 6.44 6.70
N ALA A 261 6.58 7.06 6.69
CA ALA A 261 6.28 8.15 5.76
C ALA A 261 7.15 9.38 6.05
N GLU A 262 7.44 9.64 7.33
CA GLU A 262 8.30 10.75 7.77
C GLU A 262 9.72 10.60 7.23
N ASN A 263 10.29 9.40 7.30
CA ASN A 263 11.65 9.10 6.85
C ASN A 263 11.73 8.67 5.38
N GLY A 264 10.60 8.61 4.65
CA GLY A 264 10.54 8.18 3.26
C GLY A 264 10.87 6.69 3.04
N THR A 265 10.92 5.88 4.12
CA THR A 265 11.28 4.46 4.02
C THR A 265 10.12 3.60 3.52
N GLY A 266 10.40 2.65 2.63
CA GLY A 266 9.40 1.74 2.06
C GLY A 266 8.54 2.35 0.93
N ILE A 267 8.66 3.65 0.59
CA ILE A 267 7.80 4.33 -0.39
C ILE A 267 7.95 3.74 -1.79
N ALA A 268 9.19 3.58 -2.27
CA ALA A 268 9.43 3.07 -3.62
C ALA A 268 8.90 1.63 -3.82
N ARG A 269 9.03 0.76 -2.80
CA ARG A 269 8.50 -0.61 -2.86
C ARG A 269 6.97 -0.60 -2.93
N ARG A 270 6.32 0.30 -2.19
CA ARG A 270 4.86 0.48 -2.23
C ARG A 270 4.38 0.95 -3.59
N LEU A 271 5.01 1.95 -4.17
CA LEU A 271 4.68 2.40 -5.53
C LEU A 271 4.82 1.27 -6.55
N LYS A 272 5.83 0.39 -6.40
CA LYS A 272 5.95 -0.81 -7.24
C LYS A 272 4.82 -1.81 -7.00
N ALA A 273 4.41 -2.04 -5.75
CA ALA A 273 3.26 -2.90 -5.45
C ALA A 273 1.97 -2.33 -6.06
N LEU A 274 1.69 -1.04 -5.88
CA LEU A 274 0.55 -0.37 -6.51
C LEU A 274 0.58 -0.49 -8.04
N ARG A 275 1.77 -0.40 -8.64
CA ARG A 275 1.94 -0.51 -10.09
C ARG A 275 1.60 -1.90 -10.63
N HIS A 276 2.01 -2.96 -9.94
CA HIS A 276 1.90 -4.33 -10.40
C HIS A 276 0.61 -5.02 -9.98
N GLU A 277 0.12 -4.72 -8.79
CA GLU A 277 -0.96 -5.46 -8.15
C GLU A 277 -2.33 -4.74 -8.28
N VAL A 278 -2.36 -3.41 -8.33
CA VAL A 278 -3.62 -2.66 -8.47
C VAL A 278 -4.14 -2.70 -9.91
N PRO A 279 -5.45 -2.94 -10.09
CA PRO A 279 -6.07 -2.87 -11.42
C PRO A 279 -6.00 -1.43 -11.99
N CYS A 280 -6.08 -1.30 -13.30
CA CYS A 280 -6.26 0.01 -13.95
C CYS A 280 -7.74 0.37 -14.05
N GLY A 281 -8.04 1.64 -14.39
CA GLY A 281 -9.38 2.26 -14.37
C GLY A 281 -10.52 1.52 -15.07
N GLU A 282 -10.25 0.53 -15.92
CA GLU A 282 -11.29 -0.33 -16.50
C GLU A 282 -11.99 -1.21 -15.45
N ALA A 283 -11.26 -1.66 -14.43
CA ALA A 283 -11.83 -2.49 -13.37
C ALA A 283 -12.71 -1.67 -12.42
N SER A 284 -12.32 -0.45 -12.08
CA SER A 284 -13.16 0.47 -11.31
C SER A 284 -14.41 0.91 -12.08
N ALA A 285 -14.30 1.14 -13.39
CA ALA A 285 -15.44 1.41 -14.26
C ALA A 285 -16.44 0.25 -14.29
N ALA A 286 -15.95 -0.99 -14.34
CA ALA A 286 -16.78 -2.19 -14.27
C ALA A 286 -17.51 -2.30 -12.91
N ARG A 287 -16.80 -2.03 -11.79
CA ARG A 287 -17.38 -2.00 -10.44
C ARG A 287 -18.47 -0.96 -10.30
N LEU A 288 -18.33 0.20 -10.95
CA LEU A 288 -19.30 1.28 -10.96
C LEU A 288 -20.49 1.03 -11.94
N GLY A 289 -20.47 -0.07 -12.68
CA GLY A 289 -21.48 -0.34 -13.71
C GLY A 289 -21.43 0.65 -14.89
N VAL A 290 -20.34 1.40 -15.04
CA VAL A 290 -20.13 2.28 -16.18
C VAL A 290 -19.76 1.41 -17.37
N ALA A 291 -20.72 1.24 -18.31
CA ALA A 291 -20.45 0.51 -19.56
C ALA A 291 -19.23 1.14 -20.24
N ASN A 292 -18.30 0.29 -20.71
CA ASN A 292 -17.19 0.70 -21.53
C ASN A 292 -17.68 1.61 -22.64
N ALA A 293 -17.50 2.90 -22.50
CA ALA A 293 -17.53 3.81 -23.62
C ALA A 293 -16.31 3.44 -24.48
N LYS A 294 -16.48 2.45 -25.35
CA LYS A 294 -15.54 2.22 -26.45
C LYS A 294 -15.42 3.56 -27.14
N SER A 295 -14.25 4.19 -27.01
CA SER A 295 -13.84 5.28 -27.85
C SER A 295 -14.00 4.82 -29.29
N SER A 296 -15.11 5.13 -29.90
CA SER A 296 -15.27 5.16 -31.34
C SER A 296 -14.50 6.39 -31.81
N ALA A 297 -13.19 6.19 -32.04
CA ALA A 297 -12.43 7.10 -32.85
C ALA A 297 -12.99 7.02 -34.29
N VAL A 298 -13.67 8.08 -34.70
CA VAL A 298 -13.93 8.41 -36.08
C VAL A 298 -12.74 9.22 -36.62
#